data_1bb43fafd18477eb52bf5f33d68c7a22
#
_entry.id   1bb43fafd18477eb52bf5f33d68c7a22
#
_cell.length_a   1.000
_cell.length_b   1.000
_cell.length_c   1.000
_cell.angle_alpha   90.00
_cell.angle_beta   90.00
_cell.angle_gamma   90.00
#
_symmetry.space_group_name_H-M   'P 1'
#
loop_
_entity.id
_entity.type
_entity.pdbx_description
1 polymer ?
#
loop_
_entity_poly.entity_id
_entity_poly.type
_entity_poly.pdbx_seq_one_letter_code
_entity_poly.pdbx_strand_id
1 'polypeptide(L)'
;MPIQHAVAWTRLVRYVPEGGDGIRYGEPILSNSTEDIVSLAETSRLQVKVCDGNDPFTAKPTERVETVKKLLGPLDQKEVAIIRCIGLNYKTHILETGRPLPTFPTIFFKPSTAVAGPEEDISIPKIAQQQCDYEGELTIVIRQDAKNVSEADALDYVAGYTVGNDVSARDWQREVDKAGPIPQWSFSKSFDKYAPIGPCLVSTRLLGDASNLTLKTFVNGEMRQDTNTSDLCFGVRKLVAFCSQGQTLQKGSLIMTGTAGGVGLFMKPPKFLRHGDVVCIEIDQIGKVRNRIVFE
;
A
#
# COMPACT_ATOMS: atom_id res chain seq x y z
N MET A 1 -25.53 -16.08 -9.62
CA MET A 1 -24.68 -16.45 -10.77
C MET A 1 -23.26 -16.51 -10.25
N PRO A 2 -22.42 -17.48 -10.60
CA PRO A 2 -21.04 -17.46 -10.18
C PRO A 2 -20.37 -16.25 -10.80
N ILE A 3 -19.77 -15.39 -9.98
CA ILE A 3 -19.12 -14.16 -10.42
C ILE A 3 -17.86 -14.54 -11.17
N GLN A 4 -17.99 -14.52 -12.48
CA GLN A 4 -16.91 -14.60 -13.43
C GLN A 4 -16.15 -13.29 -13.36
N HIS A 5 -15.10 -13.12 -12.56
CA HIS A 5 -14.21 -11.97 -12.81
C HIS A 5 -13.18 -11.72 -11.70
N ALA A 6 -12.51 -12.75 -11.22
CA ALA A 6 -11.18 -12.56 -10.65
C ALA A 6 -10.27 -12.04 -11.77
N VAL A 7 -9.29 -11.19 -11.44
CA VAL A 7 -8.22 -10.84 -12.38
C VAL A 7 -7.55 -12.09 -12.94
N ALA A 8 -7.02 -12.03 -14.17
CA ALA A 8 -6.45 -13.21 -14.84
C ALA A 8 -5.09 -13.63 -14.27
N TRP A 9 -4.35 -12.72 -13.66
CA TRP A 9 -3.03 -12.93 -13.07
C TRP A 9 -3.14 -13.35 -11.59
N THR A 10 -2.10 -13.99 -11.07
CA THR A 10 -1.93 -14.29 -9.64
C THR A 10 -1.10 -13.22 -8.95
N ARG A 11 -0.03 -12.75 -9.61
CA ARG A 11 0.76 -11.57 -9.25
C ARG A 11 0.91 -10.70 -10.48
N LEU A 12 0.99 -9.39 -10.27
CA LEU A 12 1.17 -8.43 -11.37
C LEU A 12 2.24 -7.42 -11.00
N VAL A 13 3.25 -7.29 -11.86
CA VAL A 13 4.24 -6.22 -11.82
C VAL A 13 4.05 -5.28 -13.00
N ARG A 14 4.40 -4.00 -12.81
CA ARG A 14 4.51 -3.00 -13.84
C ARG A 14 5.99 -2.70 -14.05
N TYR A 15 6.46 -2.73 -15.30
CA TYR A 15 7.89 -2.72 -15.55
C TYR A 15 8.27 -2.11 -16.90
N VAL A 16 9.55 -1.77 -17.03
CA VAL A 16 10.22 -1.50 -18.32
C VAL A 16 11.04 -2.74 -18.68
N PRO A 17 10.87 -3.33 -19.88
CA PRO A 17 11.61 -4.52 -20.28
C PRO A 17 13.07 -4.22 -20.63
N GLU A 18 13.94 -5.22 -20.53
CA GLU A 18 15.28 -5.17 -21.09
C GLU A 18 15.19 -5.10 -22.62
N GLY A 19 15.95 -4.17 -23.23
CA GLY A 19 15.92 -3.98 -24.69
C GLY A 19 14.71 -3.23 -25.26
N GLY A 20 13.86 -2.60 -24.42
CA GLY A 20 12.70 -1.81 -24.83
C GLY A 20 12.43 -0.62 -23.94
N ASP A 21 11.62 0.33 -24.42
CA ASP A 21 11.31 1.59 -23.72
C ASP A 21 9.85 1.70 -23.24
N GLY A 22 9.00 0.72 -23.60
CA GLY A 22 7.57 0.75 -23.24
C GLY A 22 7.34 0.22 -21.83
N ILE A 23 6.38 0.82 -21.11
CA ILE A 23 5.87 0.28 -19.84
C ILE A 23 4.90 -0.86 -20.13
N ARG A 24 5.03 -1.96 -19.38
CA ARG A 24 4.21 -3.17 -19.55
C ARG A 24 3.77 -3.72 -18.20
N TYR A 25 2.76 -4.56 -18.24
CA TYR A 25 2.37 -5.44 -17.16
C TYR A 25 2.86 -6.87 -17.42
N GLY A 26 3.22 -7.58 -16.37
CA GLY A 26 3.63 -8.98 -16.46
C GLY A 26 3.38 -9.74 -15.17
N GLU A 27 3.19 -11.04 -15.29
CA GLU A 27 3.14 -11.94 -14.15
C GLU A 27 4.54 -12.45 -13.84
N PRO A 28 5.11 -12.17 -12.64
CA PRO A 28 6.47 -12.57 -12.30
C PRO A 28 6.60 -14.09 -12.24
N ILE A 29 7.70 -14.61 -12.79
CA ILE A 29 8.06 -16.03 -12.71
C ILE A 29 8.95 -16.19 -11.47
N LEU A 30 8.40 -16.79 -10.43
CA LEU A 30 9.06 -16.98 -9.15
C LEU A 30 9.23 -18.46 -8.86
N SER A 31 10.37 -18.87 -8.29
CA SER A 31 10.63 -20.25 -7.87
C SER A 31 9.82 -20.62 -6.61
N ASN A 32 9.51 -19.60 -5.77
CA ASN A 32 8.68 -19.77 -4.60
C ASN A 32 8.03 -18.40 -4.21
N SER A 33 7.07 -18.43 -3.30
CA SER A 33 6.31 -17.24 -2.88
C SER A 33 7.09 -16.22 -2.04
N THR A 34 8.30 -16.56 -1.58
CA THR A 34 9.13 -15.72 -0.72
C THR A 34 10.29 -15.05 -1.48
N GLU A 35 10.42 -15.30 -2.79
CA GLU A 35 11.42 -14.61 -3.60
C GLU A 35 11.20 -13.12 -3.62
N ASP A 36 12.29 -12.39 -3.43
CA ASP A 36 12.28 -10.93 -3.37
C ASP A 36 12.27 -10.32 -4.79
N ILE A 37 11.09 -9.92 -5.24
CA ILE A 37 10.86 -9.31 -6.55
C ILE A 37 11.76 -8.08 -6.77
N VAL A 38 11.96 -7.25 -5.73
CA VAL A 38 12.81 -6.04 -5.82
C VAL A 38 14.26 -6.45 -6.08
N SER A 39 14.81 -7.36 -5.27
CA SER A 39 16.20 -7.82 -5.44
C SER A 39 16.43 -8.56 -6.76
N LEU A 40 15.44 -9.30 -7.24
CA LEU A 40 15.51 -9.92 -8.57
C LEU A 40 15.53 -8.88 -9.69
N ALA A 41 14.73 -7.81 -9.57
CA ALA A 41 14.71 -6.72 -10.55
C ALA A 41 16.03 -5.92 -10.53
N GLU A 42 16.56 -5.57 -9.36
CA GLU A 42 17.84 -4.86 -9.20
C GLU A 42 19.01 -5.62 -9.85
N THR A 43 18.96 -6.94 -9.85
CA THR A 43 20.00 -7.80 -10.43
C THR A 43 19.71 -8.26 -11.85
N SER A 44 18.69 -7.69 -12.52
CA SER A 44 18.21 -8.07 -13.87
C SER A 44 17.91 -9.58 -14.02
N ARG A 45 17.47 -10.22 -12.93
CA ARG A 45 17.08 -11.64 -12.91
C ARG A 45 15.57 -11.84 -12.87
N LEU A 46 14.79 -10.80 -12.67
CA LEU A 46 13.34 -10.91 -12.67
C LEU A 46 12.83 -11.15 -14.09
N GLN A 47 12.26 -12.33 -14.29
CA GLN A 47 11.54 -12.68 -15.50
C GLN A 47 10.04 -12.62 -15.27
N VAL A 48 9.29 -12.24 -16.31
CA VAL A 48 7.84 -12.11 -16.27
C VAL A 48 7.20 -12.73 -17.49
N LYS A 49 6.04 -13.35 -17.33
CA LYS A 49 5.12 -13.60 -18.44
C LYS A 49 4.46 -12.29 -18.79
N VAL A 50 4.70 -11.80 -20.00
CA VAL A 50 4.11 -10.53 -20.47
C VAL A 50 2.60 -10.62 -20.45
N CYS A 51 1.93 -9.59 -19.97
CA CYS A 51 0.48 -9.51 -20.05
C CYS A 51 0.05 -8.75 -21.32
N ASP A 52 -1.00 -9.24 -21.97
CA ASP A 52 -1.71 -8.48 -22.99
C ASP A 52 -2.67 -7.48 -22.34
N GLY A 53 -2.72 -6.26 -22.90
CA GLY A 53 -3.53 -5.16 -22.39
C GLY A 53 -2.75 -4.18 -21.49
N ASN A 54 -3.23 -2.93 -21.49
CA ASN A 54 -2.61 -1.81 -20.75
C ASN A 54 -3.38 -1.46 -19.46
N ASP A 55 -4.40 -2.21 -19.11
CA ASP A 55 -5.20 -2.03 -17.91
C ASP A 55 -4.89 -3.16 -16.91
N PRO A 56 -4.31 -2.87 -15.73
CA PRO A 56 -3.91 -3.87 -14.75
C PRO A 56 -5.05 -4.81 -14.33
N PHE A 57 -6.29 -4.34 -14.41
CA PHE A 57 -7.45 -5.10 -13.96
C PHE A 57 -7.99 -6.09 -15.01
N THR A 58 -7.63 -5.91 -16.27
CA THR A 58 -8.04 -6.77 -17.40
C THR A 58 -6.87 -7.45 -18.10
N ALA A 59 -5.65 -7.10 -17.76
CA ALA A 59 -4.42 -7.67 -18.31
C ALA A 59 -4.39 -9.20 -18.13
N LYS A 60 -3.97 -9.91 -19.19
CA LYS A 60 -3.92 -11.39 -19.21
C LYS A 60 -2.50 -11.87 -19.49
N PRO A 61 -1.92 -12.70 -18.62
CA PRO A 61 -0.62 -13.31 -18.88
C PRO A 61 -0.62 -14.13 -20.17
N THR A 62 0.46 -14.00 -20.94
CA THR A 62 0.74 -14.78 -22.15
C THR A 62 1.89 -15.78 -21.89
N GLU A 63 2.27 -16.54 -22.91
CA GLU A 63 3.46 -17.41 -22.82
C GLU A 63 4.77 -16.66 -23.18
N ARG A 64 4.69 -15.39 -23.58
CA ARG A 64 5.88 -14.56 -23.88
C ARG A 64 6.59 -14.17 -22.60
N VAL A 65 7.88 -14.43 -22.54
CA VAL A 65 8.72 -14.13 -21.38
C VAL A 65 9.65 -12.94 -21.69
N GLU A 66 9.78 -12.04 -20.75
CA GLU A 66 10.71 -10.90 -20.82
C GLU A 66 11.46 -10.73 -19.49
N THR A 67 12.66 -10.16 -19.57
CA THR A 67 13.44 -9.75 -18.40
C THR A 67 13.10 -8.31 -18.02
N VAL A 68 12.92 -8.07 -16.74
CA VAL A 68 12.66 -6.74 -16.20
C VAL A 68 13.96 -5.94 -16.09
N LYS A 69 14.02 -4.80 -16.80
CA LYS A 69 15.09 -3.81 -16.66
C LYS A 69 14.86 -2.89 -15.47
N LYS A 70 13.61 -2.45 -15.28
CA LYS A 70 13.22 -1.55 -14.19
C LYS A 70 11.85 -1.92 -13.69
N LEU A 71 11.76 -2.19 -12.40
CA LEU A 71 10.50 -2.36 -11.69
C LEU A 71 9.89 -0.98 -11.41
N LEU A 72 8.56 -0.86 -11.58
CA LEU A 72 7.80 0.35 -11.33
C LEU A 72 6.75 0.08 -10.25
N GLY A 73 6.15 1.14 -9.70
CA GLY A 73 4.96 0.99 -8.88
C GLY A 73 3.89 0.19 -9.64
N PRO A 74 3.19 -0.74 -8.99
CA PRO A 74 2.24 -1.63 -9.66
C PRO A 74 1.06 -0.90 -10.29
N LEU A 75 0.76 0.31 -9.82
CA LEU A 75 -0.20 1.25 -10.39
C LEU A 75 0.46 2.62 -10.58
N ASP A 76 0.07 3.29 -11.64
CA ASP A 76 0.41 4.69 -11.91
C ASP A 76 -0.56 5.64 -11.19
N GLN A 77 -0.16 6.87 -10.95
CA GLN A 77 -1.04 7.91 -10.38
C GLN A 77 -2.35 8.08 -11.15
N LYS A 78 -2.32 7.88 -12.48
CA LYS A 78 -3.50 8.00 -13.36
C LYS A 78 -4.47 6.83 -13.21
N GLU A 79 -3.99 5.68 -12.71
CA GLU A 79 -4.79 4.48 -12.49
C GLU A 79 -5.42 4.46 -11.11
N VAL A 80 -4.93 5.31 -10.19
CA VAL A 80 -5.44 5.44 -8.83
C VAL A 80 -6.46 6.57 -8.75
N ALA A 81 -7.74 6.22 -8.58
CA ALA A 81 -8.81 7.19 -8.49
C ALA A 81 -8.74 8.03 -7.20
N ILE A 82 -8.51 7.37 -6.07
CA ILE A 82 -8.36 7.97 -4.73
C ILE A 82 -7.72 6.95 -3.79
N ILE A 83 -7.03 7.42 -2.75
CA ILE A 83 -6.54 6.59 -1.66
C ILE A 83 -7.40 6.87 -0.42
N ARG A 84 -8.12 5.88 0.07
CA ARG A 84 -8.82 5.90 1.35
C ARG A 84 -7.93 5.26 2.39
N CYS A 85 -7.73 5.92 3.50
CA CYS A 85 -6.88 5.43 4.58
C CYS A 85 -7.72 5.23 5.84
N ILE A 86 -7.38 4.19 6.61
CA ILE A 86 -8.11 3.82 7.81
C ILE A 86 -7.26 4.16 9.03
N GLY A 87 -7.76 5.05 9.87
CA GLY A 87 -7.10 5.38 11.12
C GLY A 87 -7.46 4.41 12.25
N LEU A 88 -6.48 4.09 13.11
CA LEU A 88 -6.67 3.29 14.33
C LEU A 88 -7.36 1.94 14.07
N ASN A 89 -6.71 1.06 13.33
CA ASN A 89 -7.30 -0.22 12.93
C ASN A 89 -6.56 -1.48 13.44
N TYR A 90 -5.51 -1.35 14.25
CA TYR A 90 -4.87 -2.50 14.90
C TYR A 90 -5.25 -2.54 16.37
N LYS A 91 -5.88 -3.65 16.81
CA LYS A 91 -6.44 -3.83 18.17
C LYS A 91 -5.38 -3.63 19.26
N THR A 92 -4.25 -4.32 19.13
CA THR A 92 -3.16 -4.23 20.10
C THR A 92 -2.70 -2.78 20.25
N HIS A 93 -2.47 -2.07 19.14
CA HIS A 93 -2.02 -0.67 19.18
C HIS A 93 -3.07 0.27 19.80
N ILE A 94 -4.35 0.08 19.49
CA ILE A 94 -5.44 0.90 20.07
C ILE A 94 -5.50 0.72 21.58
N LEU A 95 -5.46 -0.53 22.06
CA LEU A 95 -5.55 -0.85 23.49
C LEU A 95 -4.32 -0.32 24.26
N GLU A 96 -3.12 -0.36 23.68
CA GLU A 96 -1.90 0.24 24.26
C GLU A 96 -2.03 1.76 24.48
N THR A 97 -2.83 2.45 23.67
CA THR A 97 -3.12 3.88 23.88
C THR A 97 -4.16 4.15 24.96
N GLY A 98 -4.73 3.12 25.58
CA GLY A 98 -5.78 3.19 26.59
C GLY A 98 -7.16 3.55 26.02
N ARG A 99 -7.35 3.48 24.70
CA ARG A 99 -8.63 3.77 24.03
C ARG A 99 -9.46 2.50 23.86
N PRO A 100 -10.80 2.59 23.89
CA PRO A 100 -11.66 1.48 23.51
C PRO A 100 -11.55 1.21 21.99
N LEU A 101 -11.84 -0.02 21.59
CA LEU A 101 -11.92 -0.37 20.18
C LEU A 101 -13.05 0.42 19.50
N PRO A 102 -12.82 0.98 18.30
CA PRO A 102 -13.84 1.74 17.60
C PRO A 102 -14.96 0.85 17.08
N THR A 103 -16.17 1.39 16.99
CA THR A 103 -17.34 0.70 16.42
C THR A 103 -17.34 0.77 14.89
N PHE A 104 -16.77 1.83 14.32
CA PHE A 104 -16.70 2.09 12.89
C PHE A 104 -15.31 2.55 12.47
N PRO A 105 -14.86 2.23 11.23
CA PRO A 105 -13.60 2.74 10.71
C PRO A 105 -13.57 4.27 10.66
N THR A 106 -12.45 4.86 11.06
CA THR A 106 -12.17 6.28 10.80
C THR A 106 -11.51 6.40 9.44
N ILE A 107 -12.06 7.23 8.54
CA ILE A 107 -11.58 7.38 7.18
C ILE A 107 -10.99 8.77 6.97
N PHE A 108 -9.85 8.83 6.27
CA PHE A 108 -9.30 10.04 5.68
C PHE A 108 -8.79 9.71 4.26
N PHE A 109 -8.30 10.73 3.53
CA PHE A 109 -8.01 10.57 2.11
C PHE A 109 -6.62 11.11 1.77
N LYS A 110 -5.99 10.47 0.76
CA LYS A 110 -4.85 11.01 0.04
C LYS A 110 -5.20 11.11 -1.46
N PRO A 111 -4.69 12.13 -2.17
CA PRO A 111 -4.86 12.25 -3.61
C PRO A 111 -4.00 11.21 -4.35
N SER A 112 -4.28 11.00 -5.63
CA SER A 112 -3.47 10.11 -6.47
C SER A 112 -2.02 10.57 -6.64
N THR A 113 -1.73 11.86 -6.53
CA THR A 113 -0.36 12.42 -6.59
C THR A 113 0.53 11.92 -5.43
N ALA A 114 -0.08 11.41 -4.36
CA ALA A 114 0.66 10.79 -3.27
C ALA A 114 1.27 9.42 -3.62
N VAL A 115 0.83 8.77 -4.71
CA VAL A 115 1.37 7.47 -5.12
C VAL A 115 2.82 7.57 -5.55
N ALA A 116 3.65 6.65 -5.05
CA ALA A 116 5.03 6.42 -5.47
C ALA A 116 5.32 4.94 -5.66
N GLY A 117 6.40 4.61 -6.34
CA GLY A 117 6.84 3.24 -6.57
C GLY A 117 7.63 2.63 -5.41
N PRO A 118 7.94 1.32 -5.49
CA PRO A 118 8.53 0.56 -4.39
C PRO A 118 9.97 0.96 -4.05
N GLU A 119 10.67 1.66 -4.95
CA GLU A 119 12.07 2.07 -4.79
C GLU A 119 12.29 3.56 -5.10
N GLU A 120 11.22 4.33 -5.22
CA GLU A 120 11.34 5.76 -5.46
C GLU A 120 11.79 6.50 -4.21
N ASP A 121 12.63 7.52 -4.39
CA ASP A 121 12.93 8.50 -3.35
C ASP A 121 11.66 9.29 -2.98
N ILE A 122 11.39 9.41 -1.69
CA ILE A 122 10.26 10.18 -1.16
C ILE A 122 10.75 11.56 -0.77
N SER A 123 10.37 12.55 -1.59
CA SER A 123 10.69 13.95 -1.37
C SER A 123 9.83 14.50 -0.24
N ILE A 124 10.47 15.03 0.81
CA ILE A 124 9.78 15.63 1.95
C ILE A 124 9.87 17.15 1.82
N PRO A 125 8.75 17.84 1.59
CA PRO A 125 8.75 19.29 1.44
C PRO A 125 9.19 19.98 2.73
N LYS A 126 9.83 21.14 2.61
CA LYS A 126 10.40 21.89 3.75
C LYS A 126 9.44 22.04 4.93
N ILE A 127 8.16 22.23 4.65
CA ILE A 127 7.14 22.39 5.68
C ILE A 127 6.85 21.13 6.49
N ALA A 128 7.24 19.94 6.01
CA ALA A 128 6.90 18.63 6.60
C ALA A 128 8.12 17.86 7.14
N GLN A 129 9.31 18.50 7.23
CA GLN A 129 10.56 17.83 7.59
C GLN A 129 10.75 17.58 9.09
N GLN A 130 10.01 18.31 9.95
CA GLN A 130 10.26 18.28 11.39
C GLN A 130 9.82 16.95 12.05
N GLN A 131 8.65 16.45 11.65
CA GLN A 131 8.07 15.25 12.26
C GLN A 131 7.55 14.29 11.16
N CYS A 132 8.39 14.02 10.15
CA CYS A 132 8.09 13.02 9.12
C CYS A 132 8.13 11.62 9.73
N ASP A 133 7.11 10.81 9.48
CA ASP A 133 6.93 9.49 10.07
C ASP A 133 6.46 8.48 9.01
N TYR A 134 6.60 7.19 9.31
CA TYR A 134 6.24 6.05 8.49
C TYR A 134 5.07 5.28 9.10
N GLU A 135 4.28 4.64 8.27
CA GLU A 135 3.20 3.74 8.65
C GLU A 135 3.12 2.58 7.65
N GLY A 136 3.65 1.40 8.03
CA GLY A 136 3.54 0.19 7.21
C GLY A 136 2.11 -0.35 7.19
N GLU A 137 1.57 -0.58 5.99
CA GLU A 137 0.16 -0.96 5.81
C GLU A 137 -0.05 -1.99 4.70
N LEU A 138 -0.99 -2.91 4.93
CA LEU A 138 -1.62 -3.64 3.85
C LEU A 138 -2.47 -2.67 3.03
N THR A 139 -2.37 -2.71 1.71
CA THR A 139 -3.15 -1.86 0.80
C THR A 139 -4.04 -2.71 -0.10
N ILE A 140 -5.34 -2.47 -0.06
CA ILE A 140 -6.35 -3.12 -0.90
C ILE A 140 -6.50 -2.34 -2.19
N VAL A 141 -6.61 -3.02 -3.33
CA VAL A 141 -6.81 -2.41 -4.65
C VAL A 141 -8.19 -2.80 -5.20
N ILE A 142 -9.01 -1.81 -5.51
CA ILE A 142 -10.37 -1.98 -6.06
C ILE A 142 -10.32 -2.15 -7.57
N ARG A 143 -10.89 -3.25 -8.11
CA ARG A 143 -10.83 -3.58 -9.55
C ARG A 143 -11.99 -3.05 -10.39
N GLN A 144 -13.11 -2.74 -9.79
CA GLN A 144 -14.32 -2.23 -10.45
C GLN A 144 -15.12 -1.37 -9.49
N ASP A 145 -15.97 -0.51 -10.01
CA ASP A 145 -16.82 0.37 -9.20
C ASP A 145 -17.67 -0.46 -8.22
N ALA A 146 -17.63 -0.06 -6.95
CA ALA A 146 -18.30 -0.73 -5.85
C ALA A 146 -19.17 0.27 -5.09
N LYS A 147 -20.47 -0.01 -4.96
CA LYS A 147 -21.41 0.81 -4.19
C LYS A 147 -22.36 -0.07 -3.41
N ASN A 148 -22.48 0.20 -2.10
CA ASN A 148 -23.36 -0.55 -1.18
C ASN A 148 -23.09 -2.07 -1.21
N VAL A 149 -21.82 -2.44 -1.24
CA VAL A 149 -21.38 -3.84 -1.32
C VAL A 149 -21.52 -4.49 0.05
N SER A 150 -22.01 -5.73 0.09
CA SER A 150 -22.05 -6.53 1.33
C SER A 150 -20.66 -7.07 1.69
N GLU A 151 -20.42 -7.41 2.96
CA GLU A 151 -19.18 -8.07 3.38
C GLU A 151 -18.99 -9.43 2.67
N ALA A 152 -20.08 -10.14 2.38
CA ALA A 152 -20.04 -11.42 1.67
C ALA A 152 -19.48 -11.25 0.26
N ASP A 153 -19.88 -10.19 -0.45
CA ASP A 153 -19.51 -9.93 -1.86
C ASP A 153 -18.24 -9.08 -2.00
N ALA A 154 -17.67 -8.58 -0.90
CA ALA A 154 -16.60 -7.59 -0.91
C ALA A 154 -15.38 -7.99 -1.74
N LEU A 155 -14.95 -9.25 -1.68
CA LEU A 155 -13.76 -9.72 -2.42
C LEU A 155 -13.97 -9.75 -3.94
N ASP A 156 -15.20 -9.74 -4.41
CA ASP A 156 -15.51 -9.67 -5.84
C ASP A 156 -15.16 -8.30 -6.44
N TYR A 157 -14.97 -7.30 -5.60
CA TYR A 157 -14.58 -5.94 -5.98
C TYR A 157 -13.08 -5.67 -5.76
N VAL A 158 -12.35 -6.62 -5.19
CA VAL A 158 -10.91 -6.49 -4.90
C VAL A 158 -10.09 -7.15 -6.02
N ALA A 159 -9.18 -6.40 -6.62
CA ALA A 159 -8.18 -6.94 -7.55
C ALA A 159 -7.14 -7.78 -6.80
N GLY A 160 -6.70 -7.27 -5.67
CA GLY A 160 -5.65 -7.85 -4.85
C GLY A 160 -5.11 -6.85 -3.84
N TYR A 161 -3.91 -7.13 -3.40
CA TYR A 161 -3.22 -6.44 -2.32
C TYR A 161 -1.81 -6.03 -2.71
N THR A 162 -1.31 -5.01 -2.05
CA THR A 162 0.09 -4.56 -2.17
C THR A 162 0.57 -4.03 -0.82
N VAL A 163 1.89 -3.88 -0.67
CA VAL A 163 2.46 -3.15 0.47
C VAL A 163 2.25 -1.66 0.28
N GLY A 164 2.00 -0.92 1.36
CA GLY A 164 1.93 0.53 1.35
C GLY A 164 2.66 1.17 2.52
N ASN A 165 3.03 2.44 2.36
CA ASN A 165 3.52 3.30 3.43
C ASN A 165 2.68 4.57 3.48
N ASP A 166 1.93 4.78 4.57
CA ASP A 166 1.18 6.01 4.81
C ASP A 166 2.10 7.06 5.46
N VAL A 167 3.00 7.65 4.65
CA VAL A 167 3.93 8.69 5.12
C VAL A 167 3.15 9.87 5.70
N SER A 168 3.61 10.37 6.84
CA SER A 168 2.85 11.31 7.67
C SER A 168 3.72 12.44 8.20
N ALA A 169 3.24 13.68 8.13
CA ALA A 169 3.81 14.85 8.81
C ALA A 169 3.05 15.06 10.13
N ARG A 170 3.61 14.58 11.24
CA ARG A 170 2.91 14.53 12.53
C ARG A 170 2.62 15.90 13.14
N ASP A 171 3.49 16.87 12.91
CA ASP A 171 3.31 18.26 13.28
C ASP A 171 2.07 18.86 12.62
N TRP A 172 1.91 18.69 11.32
CA TRP A 172 0.71 19.10 10.58
C TRP A 172 -0.54 18.31 10.96
N GLN A 173 -0.37 17.09 11.46
CA GLN A 173 -1.47 16.26 11.89
C GLN A 173 -2.06 16.70 13.24
N ARG A 174 -1.21 17.19 14.19
CA ARG A 174 -1.56 17.23 15.62
C ARG A 174 -1.24 18.53 16.36
N GLU A 175 -0.24 19.30 15.90
CA GLU A 175 0.14 20.53 16.61
C GLU A 175 -0.94 21.60 16.44
N VAL A 176 -1.36 22.22 17.53
CA VAL A 176 -2.52 23.13 17.56
C VAL A 176 -2.32 24.36 16.67
N ASP A 177 -1.09 24.85 16.55
CA ASP A 177 -0.73 25.98 15.70
C ASP A 177 -0.78 25.64 14.19
N LYS A 178 -0.75 24.36 13.82
CA LYS A 178 -0.82 23.87 12.43
C LYS A 178 -2.14 23.19 12.12
N ALA A 179 -2.55 22.24 12.96
CA ALA A 179 -3.78 21.46 12.78
C ALA A 179 -5.03 22.21 13.25
N GLY A 180 -4.88 23.17 14.17
CA GLY A 180 -6.00 23.74 14.90
C GLY A 180 -6.52 22.79 15.98
N PRO A 181 -7.77 22.96 16.44
CA PRO A 181 -8.32 22.14 17.52
C PRO A 181 -8.67 20.69 17.09
N ILE A 182 -8.70 20.41 15.79
CA ILE A 182 -9.08 19.12 15.23
C ILE A 182 -7.91 18.57 14.42
N PRO A 183 -7.48 17.30 14.64
CA PRO A 183 -6.41 16.70 13.87
C PRO A 183 -6.65 16.75 12.35
N GLN A 184 -5.67 17.21 11.59
CA GLN A 184 -5.73 17.33 10.13
C GLN A 184 -5.04 16.12 9.47
N TRP A 185 -5.76 15.01 9.34
CA TRP A 185 -5.16 13.81 8.79
C TRP A 185 -4.94 13.90 7.28
N SER A 186 -5.93 14.37 6.53
CA SER A 186 -5.79 14.43 5.07
C SER A 186 -4.65 15.34 4.61
N PHE A 187 -4.56 16.57 5.11
CA PHE A 187 -3.49 17.49 4.72
C PHE A 187 -2.10 16.93 5.08
N SER A 188 -1.94 16.48 6.33
CA SER A 188 -0.64 16.01 6.86
C SER A 188 -0.08 14.77 6.17
N LYS A 189 -0.88 14.07 5.38
CA LYS A 189 -0.57 12.79 4.73
C LYS A 189 -0.69 12.85 3.19
N SER A 190 -1.05 14.02 2.62
CA SER A 190 -1.39 14.17 1.19
C SER A 190 -0.30 14.83 0.34
N PHE A 191 0.92 14.97 0.86
CA PHE A 191 2.02 15.47 0.05
C PHE A 191 2.36 14.48 -1.07
N ASP A 192 2.96 14.98 -2.15
CA ASP A 192 3.35 14.15 -3.28
C ASP A 192 4.26 12.99 -2.84
N LYS A 193 4.04 11.81 -3.39
CA LYS A 193 4.76 10.56 -3.06
C LYS A 193 4.60 10.04 -1.63
N TYR A 194 3.68 10.56 -0.83
CA TYR A 194 3.45 10.11 0.56
C TYR A 194 2.66 8.79 0.67
N ALA A 195 2.46 8.09 -0.43
CA ALA A 195 1.89 6.74 -0.47
C ALA A 195 2.69 5.82 -1.40
N PRO A 196 3.94 5.45 -1.07
CA PRO A 196 4.65 4.42 -1.79
C PRO A 196 3.89 3.11 -1.73
N ILE A 197 3.76 2.43 -2.88
CA ILE A 197 3.12 1.13 -3.02
C ILE A 197 3.96 0.17 -3.86
N GLY A 198 3.86 -1.11 -3.58
CA GLY A 198 4.57 -2.15 -4.35
C GLY A 198 4.84 -3.42 -3.55
N PRO A 199 5.73 -4.29 -4.04
CA PRO A 199 6.42 -4.26 -5.34
C PRO A 199 5.53 -4.76 -6.48
N CYS A 200 4.44 -5.45 -6.15
CA CYS A 200 3.48 -6.04 -7.08
C CYS A 200 2.06 -6.00 -6.51
N LEU A 201 1.06 -6.31 -7.33
CA LEU A 201 -0.26 -6.69 -6.87
C LEU A 201 -0.31 -8.20 -6.71
N VAL A 202 -0.90 -8.68 -5.61
CA VAL A 202 -1.16 -10.11 -5.37
C VAL A 202 -2.66 -10.33 -5.28
N SER A 203 -3.20 -11.19 -6.13
CA SER A 203 -4.64 -11.37 -6.28
C SER A 203 -5.31 -12.04 -5.06
N THR A 204 -6.61 -11.79 -4.91
CA THR A 204 -7.45 -12.47 -3.89
C THR A 204 -7.48 -13.99 -4.06
N ARG A 205 -7.16 -14.53 -5.25
CA ARG A 205 -7.04 -15.98 -5.46
C ARG A 205 -5.90 -16.61 -4.66
N LEU A 206 -4.81 -15.87 -4.42
CA LEU A 206 -3.68 -16.33 -3.62
C LEU A 206 -3.85 -16.05 -2.14
N LEU A 207 -4.35 -14.87 -1.78
CA LEU A 207 -4.34 -14.39 -0.40
C LEU A 207 -5.71 -14.38 0.28
N GLY A 208 -6.79 -14.74 -0.46
CA GLY A 208 -8.15 -14.67 0.10
C GLY A 208 -8.46 -13.26 0.56
N ASP A 209 -8.86 -13.10 1.82
CA ASP A 209 -9.11 -11.81 2.48
C ASP A 209 -7.88 -11.23 3.19
N ALA A 210 -6.70 -11.79 2.97
CA ALA A 210 -5.42 -11.36 3.54
C ALA A 210 -5.42 -11.20 5.08
N SER A 211 -6.17 -12.05 5.79
CA SER A 211 -6.41 -11.96 7.24
C SER A 211 -5.29 -12.54 8.12
N ASN A 212 -4.21 -13.07 7.55
CA ASN A 212 -3.11 -13.68 8.30
C ASN A 212 -1.77 -13.49 7.58
N LEU A 213 -1.36 -12.24 7.41
CA LEU A 213 -0.07 -11.89 6.81
C LEU A 213 0.79 -11.14 7.83
N THR A 214 2.05 -11.56 7.98
CA THR A 214 3.03 -10.82 8.79
C THR A 214 3.41 -9.54 8.07
N LEU A 215 3.43 -8.43 8.80
CA LEU A 215 3.88 -7.13 8.34
C LEU A 215 5.02 -6.64 9.22
N LYS A 216 6.14 -6.25 8.61
CA LYS A 216 7.30 -5.69 9.29
C LYS A 216 7.72 -4.38 8.65
N THR A 217 8.12 -3.43 9.49
CA THR A 217 8.72 -2.16 9.05
C THR A 217 10.08 -1.99 9.66
N PHE A 218 11.05 -1.60 8.83
CA PHE A 218 12.42 -1.30 9.22
C PHE A 218 12.78 0.13 8.82
N VAL A 219 13.53 0.81 9.66
CA VAL A 219 14.18 2.08 9.33
C VAL A 219 15.69 1.91 9.50
N ASN A 220 16.45 2.05 8.41
CA ASN A 220 17.90 1.81 8.38
C ASN A 220 18.28 0.42 8.93
N GLY A 221 17.47 -0.60 8.67
CA GLY A 221 17.66 -1.96 9.17
C GLY A 221 17.21 -2.20 10.61
N GLU A 222 16.83 -1.17 11.38
CA GLU A 222 16.25 -1.33 12.72
C GLU A 222 14.75 -1.65 12.58
N MET A 223 14.33 -2.80 13.11
CA MET A 223 12.91 -3.20 13.11
C MET A 223 12.09 -2.26 14.00
N ARG A 224 11.03 -1.69 13.44
CA ARG A 224 10.16 -0.71 14.08
C ARG A 224 8.75 -1.23 14.31
N GLN A 225 8.21 -1.95 13.35
CA GLN A 225 6.89 -2.57 13.44
C GLN A 225 7.04 -4.07 13.16
N ASP A 226 6.34 -4.90 13.94
CA ASP A 226 6.18 -6.34 13.72
C ASP A 226 4.77 -6.71 14.14
N THR A 227 3.93 -7.07 13.19
CA THR A 227 2.52 -7.33 13.41
C THR A 227 1.97 -8.34 12.41
N ASN A 228 0.70 -8.68 12.57
CA ASN A 228 -0.02 -9.56 11.65
C ASN A 228 -1.39 -8.96 11.32
N THR A 229 -1.85 -9.10 10.09
CA THR A 229 -3.14 -8.57 9.64
C THR A 229 -4.34 -9.18 10.36
N SER A 230 -4.17 -10.29 11.09
CA SER A 230 -5.19 -10.86 11.99
C SER A 230 -5.52 -9.95 13.18
N ASP A 231 -4.66 -8.97 13.50
CA ASP A 231 -4.89 -7.97 14.54
C ASP A 231 -5.75 -6.78 14.09
N LEU A 232 -6.12 -6.71 12.79
CA LEU A 232 -7.02 -5.66 12.29
C LEU A 232 -8.39 -5.71 13.02
N CYS A 233 -8.86 -4.54 13.47
CA CYS A 233 -10.22 -4.38 14.01
C CYS A 233 -11.26 -4.62 12.92
N PHE A 234 -11.02 -4.03 11.77
CA PHE A 234 -11.86 -4.14 10.58
C PHE A 234 -11.03 -4.78 9.48
N GLY A 235 -11.32 -6.03 9.16
CA GLY A 235 -10.66 -6.75 8.07
C GLY A 235 -11.11 -6.27 6.69
N VAL A 236 -10.50 -6.80 5.65
CA VAL A 236 -10.69 -6.39 4.25
C VAL A 236 -12.16 -6.33 3.84
N ARG A 237 -12.93 -7.38 4.11
CA ARG A 237 -14.36 -7.43 3.72
C ARG A 237 -15.15 -6.30 4.36
N LYS A 238 -14.96 -6.07 5.65
CA LYS A 238 -15.61 -4.99 6.39
C LYS A 238 -15.24 -3.61 5.86
N LEU A 239 -13.96 -3.39 5.53
CA LEU A 239 -13.48 -2.11 5.00
C LEU A 239 -14.07 -1.82 3.62
N VAL A 240 -14.09 -2.79 2.70
CA VAL A 240 -14.70 -2.61 1.37
C VAL A 240 -16.20 -2.33 1.49
N ALA A 241 -16.92 -3.12 2.30
CA ALA A 241 -18.34 -2.90 2.56
C ALA A 241 -18.59 -1.50 3.11
N PHE A 242 -17.87 -1.10 4.17
CA PHE A 242 -18.04 0.19 4.83
C PHE A 242 -17.72 1.37 3.91
N CYS A 243 -16.58 1.32 3.22
CA CYS A 243 -16.15 2.38 2.32
C CYS A 243 -17.04 2.53 1.07
N SER A 244 -17.86 1.53 0.75
CA SER A 244 -18.81 1.59 -0.38
C SER A 244 -20.21 2.03 0.01
N GLN A 245 -20.52 2.22 1.30
CA GLN A 245 -21.84 2.61 1.77
C GLN A 245 -22.20 4.04 1.36
N GLY A 246 -23.25 4.19 0.56
CA GLY A 246 -23.71 5.49 0.06
C GLY A 246 -22.75 6.21 -0.88
N GLN A 247 -21.54 5.70 -1.05
CA GLN A 247 -20.44 6.26 -1.85
C GLN A 247 -19.96 5.21 -2.85
N THR A 248 -19.48 5.66 -4.01
CA THR A 248 -18.83 4.76 -4.97
C THR A 248 -17.34 4.66 -4.67
N LEU A 249 -16.85 3.45 -4.42
CA LEU A 249 -15.45 3.10 -4.56
C LEU A 249 -15.18 2.90 -6.04
N GLN A 250 -14.55 3.87 -6.69
CA GLN A 250 -14.24 3.77 -8.12
C GLN A 250 -13.17 2.69 -8.36
N LYS A 251 -13.17 2.10 -9.55
CA LYS A 251 -12.07 1.27 -10.06
C LYS A 251 -10.73 2.00 -9.87
N GLY A 252 -9.71 1.29 -9.41
CA GLY A 252 -8.40 1.86 -9.09
C GLY A 252 -8.31 2.57 -7.74
N SER A 253 -9.41 2.68 -6.96
CA SER A 253 -9.31 3.17 -5.58
C SER A 253 -8.44 2.24 -4.75
N LEU A 254 -7.61 2.84 -3.88
CA LEU A 254 -6.84 2.13 -2.87
C LEU A 254 -7.50 2.27 -1.50
N ILE A 255 -7.38 1.24 -0.66
CA ILE A 255 -7.69 1.33 0.77
C ILE A 255 -6.45 0.90 1.55
N MET A 256 -5.78 1.86 2.19
CA MET A 256 -4.71 1.60 3.15
C MET A 256 -5.37 1.24 4.49
N THR A 257 -5.03 0.06 5.03
CA THR A 257 -5.86 -0.57 6.07
C THR A 257 -5.53 -0.13 7.49
N GLY A 258 -4.63 0.82 7.66
CA GLY A 258 -4.14 1.29 8.96
C GLY A 258 -2.85 0.60 9.38
N THR A 259 -2.16 1.22 10.31
CA THR A 259 -0.85 0.79 10.81
C THR A 259 -0.91 0.30 12.24
N ALA A 260 0.05 -0.56 12.60
CA ALA A 260 0.26 -1.06 13.96
C ALA A 260 1.12 -0.11 14.80
N GLY A 261 1.35 -0.46 16.06
CA GLY A 261 2.33 0.19 16.94
C GLY A 261 3.75 0.16 16.37
N GLY A 262 4.63 1.01 16.92
CA GLY A 262 6.03 1.12 16.49
C GLY A 262 6.31 2.27 15.52
N VAL A 263 5.32 3.13 15.22
CA VAL A 263 5.55 4.38 14.49
C VAL A 263 6.42 5.35 15.29
N GLY A 264 7.19 6.18 14.60
CA GLY A 264 8.17 7.08 15.20
C GLY A 264 7.59 8.03 16.26
N LEU A 265 6.36 8.49 16.05
CA LEU A 265 5.65 9.36 16.98
C LEU A 265 5.53 8.82 18.40
N PHE A 266 5.26 7.52 18.55
CA PHE A 266 5.00 6.90 19.85
C PHE A 266 6.23 6.22 20.47
N MET A 267 7.38 6.28 19.83
CA MET A 267 8.64 5.85 20.43
C MET A 267 9.05 6.77 21.58
N LYS A 268 9.85 6.26 22.51
CA LYS A 268 10.30 7.03 23.68
C LYS A 268 11.83 7.06 23.73
N PRO A 269 12.48 8.19 23.37
CA PRO A 269 11.89 9.43 22.83
C PRO A 269 11.35 9.23 21.38
N PRO A 270 10.49 10.13 20.85
CA PRO A 270 10.02 10.04 19.46
C PRO A 270 11.19 10.01 18.47
N LYS A 271 11.07 9.16 17.42
CA LYS A 271 12.09 8.98 16.39
C LYS A 271 11.49 9.20 15.00
N PHE A 272 11.51 10.44 14.54
CA PHE A 272 11.06 10.82 13.21
C PHE A 272 12.12 10.53 12.14
N LEU A 273 11.67 10.41 10.89
CA LEU A 273 12.52 10.20 9.74
C LEU A 273 13.37 11.43 9.43
N ARG A 274 14.56 11.21 8.94
CA ARG A 274 15.56 12.22 8.58
C ARG A 274 15.98 12.07 7.12
N HIS A 275 16.59 13.10 6.58
CA HIS A 275 17.22 13.01 5.25
C HIS A 275 18.18 11.83 5.18
N GLY A 276 18.04 11.01 4.15
CA GLY A 276 18.87 9.83 3.91
C GLY A 276 18.37 8.54 4.55
N ASP A 277 17.39 8.59 5.47
CA ASP A 277 16.82 7.38 6.05
C ASP A 277 16.17 6.51 4.97
N VAL A 278 16.28 5.19 5.16
CA VAL A 278 15.65 4.19 4.30
C VAL A 278 14.57 3.46 5.08
N VAL A 279 13.34 3.57 4.61
CA VAL A 279 12.20 2.84 5.15
C VAL A 279 11.95 1.61 4.29
N CYS A 280 11.95 0.43 4.90
CA CYS A 280 11.61 -0.84 4.27
C CYS A 280 10.39 -1.44 4.96
N ILE A 281 9.33 -1.73 4.20
CA ILE A 281 8.12 -2.37 4.69
C ILE A 281 7.93 -3.67 3.93
N GLU A 282 7.76 -4.76 4.67
CA GLU A 282 7.61 -6.11 4.14
C GLU A 282 6.29 -6.71 4.57
N ILE A 283 5.58 -7.35 3.64
CA ILE A 283 4.38 -8.15 3.94
C ILE A 283 4.56 -9.53 3.32
N ASP A 284 4.35 -10.55 4.15
CA ASP A 284 4.43 -11.95 3.72
C ASP A 284 3.65 -12.19 2.43
N GLN A 285 4.24 -12.96 1.50
CA GLN A 285 3.66 -13.35 0.22
C GLN A 285 3.38 -12.18 -0.75
N ILE A 286 3.55 -10.92 -0.34
CA ILE A 286 3.42 -9.75 -1.23
C ILE A 286 4.80 -9.25 -1.65
N GLY A 287 5.72 -9.11 -0.71
CA GLY A 287 7.06 -8.59 -0.91
C GLY A 287 7.31 -7.31 -0.12
N LYS A 288 8.17 -6.44 -0.64
CA LYS A 288 8.59 -5.24 0.09
C LYS A 288 8.63 -3.98 -0.78
N VAL A 289 8.48 -2.84 -0.11
CA VAL A 289 8.85 -1.52 -0.63
C VAL A 289 10.04 -1.00 0.15
N ARG A 290 10.96 -0.28 -0.51
CA ARG A 290 12.17 0.27 0.10
C ARG A 290 12.42 1.67 -0.44
N ASN A 291 12.09 2.67 0.32
CA ASN A 291 12.14 4.06 -0.11
C ASN A 291 13.13 4.86 0.73
N ARG A 292 13.98 5.66 0.07
CA ARG A 292 14.85 6.62 0.72
C ARG A 292 14.11 7.95 0.92
N ILE A 293 14.27 8.53 2.09
CA ILE A 293 13.69 9.83 2.47
C ILE A 293 14.66 10.94 2.05
N VAL A 294 14.16 11.88 1.25
CA VAL A 294 14.96 13.00 0.72
C VAL A 294 14.30 14.32 1.12
N PHE A 295 14.98 15.13 1.91
CA PHE A 295 14.52 16.47 2.29
C PHE A 295 14.83 17.48 1.18
N GLU A 296 13.84 18.28 0.77
CA GLU A 296 13.99 19.34 -0.22
C GLU A 296 14.80 20.54 0.29
#